data_8721848e435c1d8bb26934abbc9f0b56
#
_entry.id   8721848e435c1d8bb26934abbc9f0b56
#
_cell.length_a   1.000
_cell.length_b   1.000
_cell.length_c   1.000
_cell.angle_alpha   90.00
_cell.angle_beta   90.00
_cell.angle_gamma   90.00
#
_symmetry.space_group_name_H-M   'P 1'
#
loop_
_entity.id
_entity.type
_entity.pdbx_description
1 polymer ?
#
loop_
_entity_poly.entity_id
_entity_poly.type
_entity_poly.pdbx_seq_one_letter_code
_entity_poly.pdbx_strand_id
1 'polypeptide(L)'
;MSFLADACWSVRKSQSKVSAWIFDFDNTLFFSGKEIFPLINEKMTEYIEQNLLVDRDEANRLRSLYWVRYGATMTGLVRHHGINARHFLKKTHDLGELRQFVSRSSRLVTFLKRLPGKKIVFSNSPSAYLERLLKLLEIKHFFDDTYSIESTKMSPKPAQNGYLRLLKEHKSEASRCVMVEDSLLNLVTARKLGMKTIWVTPHIGRPSWVD
;
A
#
# COMPACT_ATOMS: atom_id res chain seq x y z
N MET A 1 -0.14 2.53 16.78
CA MET A 1 -0.27 1.06 16.78
C MET A 1 -1.36 0.48 17.68
N SER A 2 -1.76 1.15 18.78
CA SER A 2 -2.97 0.74 19.54
C SER A 2 -4.24 0.85 18.68
N PHE A 3 -4.33 1.85 17.83
CA PHE A 3 -5.49 2.11 16.97
C PHE A 3 -5.82 0.99 15.97
N LEU A 4 -4.83 0.28 15.42
CA LEU A 4 -5.07 -0.86 14.53
C LEU A 4 -5.76 -2.02 15.25
N ALA A 5 -5.34 -2.30 16.48
CA ALA A 5 -5.91 -3.39 17.27
C ALA A 5 -7.36 -3.08 17.69
N ASP A 6 -7.62 -1.83 18.08
CA ASP A 6 -8.93 -1.39 18.58
C ASP A 6 -9.97 -1.25 17.44
N ALA A 7 -9.56 -0.70 16.29
CA ALA A 7 -10.41 -0.58 15.12
C ALA A 7 -10.80 -1.96 14.56
N CYS A 8 -9.85 -2.88 14.46
CA CYS A 8 -10.15 -4.24 14.03
C CYS A 8 -10.99 -5.04 15.02
N TRP A 9 -10.93 -4.71 16.33
CA TRP A 9 -11.74 -5.35 17.36
C TRP A 9 -13.22 -4.97 17.27
N SER A 10 -13.54 -3.72 16.95
CA SER A 10 -14.94 -3.27 16.77
C SER A 10 -15.61 -3.94 15.56
N VAL A 11 -14.88 -4.09 14.46
CA VAL A 11 -15.33 -4.82 13.27
C VAL A 11 -15.52 -6.32 13.58
N ARG A 12 -14.74 -6.90 14.50
CA ARG A 12 -14.81 -8.32 14.88
C ARG A 12 -16.14 -8.72 15.55
N LYS A 13 -16.80 -7.85 16.31
CA LYS A 13 -18.11 -8.14 16.93
C LYS A 13 -19.25 -8.33 15.93
N SER A 14 -19.09 -7.82 14.72
CA SER A 14 -20.00 -8.00 13.56
C SER A 14 -19.64 -9.20 12.68
N GLN A 15 -18.67 -10.06 13.05
CA GLN A 15 -17.84 -10.82 12.12
C GLN A 15 -18.02 -12.33 12.06
N SER A 16 -19.19 -12.85 12.12
CA SER A 16 -19.35 -14.27 11.73
C SER A 16 -19.05 -14.57 10.24
N LYS A 17 -18.56 -13.57 9.44
CA LYS A 17 -18.47 -13.72 7.97
C LYS A 17 -17.28 -13.03 7.25
N VAL A 18 -16.24 -12.49 7.91
CA VAL A 18 -15.08 -11.95 7.18
C VAL A 18 -14.27 -13.09 6.59
N SER A 19 -14.11 -13.08 5.26
CA SER A 19 -13.34 -14.10 4.52
C SER A 19 -11.89 -13.66 4.26
N ALA A 20 -11.65 -12.38 4.06
CA ALA A 20 -10.32 -11.85 3.82
C ALA A 20 -10.08 -10.46 4.42
N TRP A 21 -8.89 -10.29 4.98
CA TRP A 21 -8.32 -9.02 5.40
C TRP A 21 -7.31 -8.59 4.35
N ILE A 22 -7.52 -7.42 3.77
CA ILE A 22 -6.67 -6.85 2.73
C ILE A 22 -5.97 -5.64 3.35
N PHE A 23 -4.66 -5.74 3.50
CA PHE A 23 -3.85 -4.72 4.14
C PHE A 23 -3.04 -3.96 3.11
N ASP A 24 -3.13 -2.65 3.14
CA ASP A 24 -2.06 -1.85 2.59
C ASP A 24 -0.77 -2.07 3.39
N PHE A 25 0.37 -1.72 2.82
CA PHE A 25 1.66 -1.97 3.44
C PHE A 25 2.29 -0.70 4.03
N ASP A 26 2.58 0.28 3.20
CA ASP A 26 3.30 1.48 3.59
C ASP A 26 2.40 2.44 4.42
N ASN A 27 2.85 2.89 5.59
CA ASN A 27 2.08 3.62 6.60
C ASN A 27 0.86 2.89 7.19
N THR A 28 0.68 1.62 6.85
CA THR A 28 -0.39 0.77 7.39
C THR A 28 0.18 -0.38 8.23
N LEU A 29 0.90 -1.31 7.63
CA LEU A 29 1.62 -2.38 8.33
C LEU A 29 3.03 -1.95 8.73
N PHE A 30 3.65 -1.11 7.93
CA PHE A 30 5.00 -0.60 8.09
C PHE A 30 5.01 0.93 8.06
N PHE A 31 5.43 1.55 9.16
CA PHE A 31 5.49 3.01 9.29
C PHE A 31 6.85 3.54 8.83
N SER A 32 7.04 3.60 7.53
CA SER A 32 8.27 4.05 6.86
C SER A 32 8.35 5.56 6.59
N GLY A 33 7.29 6.30 6.94
CA GLY A 33 7.07 7.66 6.45
C GLY A 33 8.17 8.66 6.74
N LYS A 34 8.94 8.49 7.84
CA LYS A 34 9.98 9.45 8.22
C LYS A 34 11.35 9.15 7.62
N GLU A 35 11.64 7.90 7.29
CA GLU A 35 12.99 7.48 6.90
C GLU A 35 13.06 6.95 5.46
N ILE A 36 12.15 6.07 5.08
CA ILE A 36 12.20 5.39 3.76
C ILE A 36 11.56 6.22 2.65
N PHE A 37 10.42 6.87 2.90
CA PHE A 37 9.78 7.68 1.87
C PHE A 37 10.63 8.85 1.36
N PRO A 38 11.37 9.59 2.20
CA PRO A 38 12.32 10.58 1.69
C PRO A 38 13.36 9.98 0.73
N LEU A 39 13.87 8.77 1.02
CA LEU A 39 14.83 8.09 0.16
C LEU A 39 14.21 7.68 -1.18
N ILE A 40 12.97 7.13 -1.16
CA ILE A 40 12.25 6.80 -2.38
C ILE A 40 11.98 8.06 -3.21
N ASN A 41 11.53 9.13 -2.56
CA ASN A 41 11.25 10.41 -3.21
C ASN A 41 12.50 11.00 -3.87
N GLU A 42 13.63 10.94 -3.16
CA GLU A 42 14.92 11.37 -3.70
C GLU A 42 15.30 10.59 -4.96
N LYS A 43 15.26 9.27 -4.89
CA LYS A 43 15.53 8.40 -6.05
C LYS A 43 14.54 8.60 -7.19
N MET A 44 13.27 8.92 -6.90
CA MET A 44 12.30 9.28 -7.93
C MET A 44 12.66 10.60 -8.61
N THR A 45 13.08 11.60 -7.83
CA THR A 45 13.50 12.90 -8.35
C THR A 45 14.76 12.75 -9.21
N GLU A 46 15.79 12.08 -8.72
CA GLU A 46 17.02 11.78 -9.47
C GLU A 46 16.71 11.03 -10.79
N TYR A 47 15.80 10.06 -10.73
CA TYR A 47 15.40 9.32 -11.90
C TYR A 47 14.75 10.22 -12.96
N ILE A 48 13.88 11.14 -12.52
CA ILE A 48 13.18 12.07 -13.42
C ILE A 48 14.19 13.05 -14.03
N GLU A 49 15.08 13.64 -13.25
CA GLU A 49 16.16 14.52 -13.73
C GLU A 49 16.94 13.84 -14.88
N GLN A 50 17.41 12.61 -14.63
CA GLN A 50 18.27 11.87 -15.56
C GLN A 50 17.55 11.41 -16.83
N ASN A 51 16.28 11.00 -16.74
CA ASN A 51 15.56 10.39 -17.86
C ASN A 51 14.74 11.39 -18.68
N LEU A 52 14.38 12.54 -18.08
CA LEU A 52 13.67 13.60 -18.79
C LEU A 52 14.56 14.80 -19.11
N LEU A 53 15.80 14.82 -18.63
CA LEU A 53 16.76 15.92 -18.84
C LEU A 53 16.21 17.28 -18.35
N VAL A 54 15.55 17.27 -17.21
CA VAL A 54 15.00 18.45 -16.52
C VAL A 54 15.80 18.76 -15.28
N ASP A 55 15.68 19.98 -14.76
CA ASP A 55 16.27 20.34 -13.50
C ASP A 55 15.53 19.72 -12.31
N ARG A 56 16.12 19.85 -11.13
CA ARG A 56 15.61 19.25 -9.89
C ARG A 56 14.24 19.80 -9.48
N ASP A 57 14.01 21.10 -9.70
CA ASP A 57 12.75 21.75 -9.33
C ASP A 57 11.60 21.23 -10.19
N GLU A 58 11.82 21.12 -11.48
CA GLU A 58 10.85 20.52 -12.41
C GLU A 58 10.65 19.03 -12.13
N ALA A 59 11.70 18.27 -11.82
CA ALA A 59 11.59 16.87 -11.45
C ALA A 59 10.73 16.68 -10.19
N ASN A 60 10.91 17.50 -9.16
CA ASN A 60 10.09 17.49 -7.95
C ASN A 60 8.64 17.89 -8.24
N ARG A 61 8.44 18.89 -9.09
CA ARG A 61 7.11 19.33 -9.52
C ARG A 61 6.35 18.21 -10.22
N LEU A 62 7.00 17.55 -11.19
CA LEU A 62 6.41 16.43 -11.95
C LEU A 62 6.11 15.24 -11.03
N ARG A 63 7.04 14.89 -10.13
CA ARG A 63 6.88 13.81 -9.15
C ARG A 63 5.61 14.04 -8.32
N SER A 64 5.46 15.23 -7.75
CA SER A 64 4.35 15.59 -6.89
C SER A 64 3.02 15.71 -7.66
N LEU A 65 3.04 16.36 -8.83
CA LEU A 65 1.88 16.51 -9.70
C LEU A 65 1.30 15.15 -10.10
N TYR A 66 2.14 14.23 -10.52
CA TYR A 66 1.67 12.92 -10.99
C TYR A 66 1.18 12.04 -9.84
N TRP A 67 1.79 12.14 -8.67
CA TRP A 67 1.29 11.47 -7.48
C TRP A 67 -0.13 11.96 -7.11
N VAL A 68 -0.34 13.27 -7.05
CA VAL A 68 -1.66 13.85 -6.75
C VAL A 68 -2.70 13.50 -7.82
N ARG A 69 -2.32 13.60 -9.10
CA ARG A 69 -3.27 13.45 -10.22
C ARG A 69 -3.66 12.00 -10.50
N TYR A 70 -2.74 11.05 -10.30
CA TYR A 70 -2.90 9.66 -10.72
C TYR A 70 -2.79 8.65 -9.57
N GLY A 71 -2.54 9.10 -8.35
CA GLY A 71 -2.30 8.22 -7.20
C GLY A 71 -0.90 7.59 -7.17
N ALA A 72 -0.12 7.71 -8.25
CA ALA A 72 1.26 7.25 -8.32
C ALA A 72 2.05 8.05 -9.37
N THR A 73 3.24 8.51 -9.00
CA THR A 73 4.18 9.22 -9.90
C THR A 73 4.45 8.43 -11.17
N MET A 74 4.68 7.12 -11.03
CA MET A 74 4.90 6.20 -12.14
C MET A 74 3.84 6.32 -13.25
N THR A 75 2.57 6.42 -12.88
CA THR A 75 1.47 6.47 -13.86
C THR A 75 1.57 7.70 -14.76
N GLY A 76 1.91 8.85 -14.19
CA GLY A 76 2.11 10.08 -14.96
C GLY A 76 3.33 9.98 -15.87
N LEU A 77 4.44 9.45 -15.36
CA LEU A 77 5.68 9.29 -16.14
C LEU A 77 5.49 8.36 -17.33
N VAL A 78 4.79 7.24 -17.15
CA VAL A 78 4.45 6.33 -18.25
C VAL A 78 3.56 7.02 -19.27
N ARG A 79 2.51 7.69 -18.81
CA ARG A 79 1.48 8.28 -19.67
C ARG A 79 1.99 9.46 -20.50
N HIS A 80 2.81 10.31 -19.92
CA HIS A 80 3.22 11.59 -20.54
C HIS A 80 4.62 11.57 -21.13
N HIS A 81 5.47 10.66 -20.66
CA HIS A 81 6.88 10.64 -21.05
C HIS A 81 7.35 9.27 -21.59
N GLY A 82 6.46 8.28 -21.68
CA GLY A 82 6.81 6.95 -22.19
C GLY A 82 7.81 6.17 -21.32
N ILE A 83 7.98 6.54 -20.06
CA ILE A 83 8.92 5.89 -19.14
C ILE A 83 8.53 4.42 -18.94
N ASN A 84 9.52 3.53 -18.94
CA ASN A 84 9.31 2.14 -18.61
C ASN A 84 9.02 1.98 -17.09
N ALA A 85 7.79 1.59 -16.77
CA ALA A 85 7.33 1.45 -15.37
C ALA A 85 8.22 0.51 -14.54
N ARG A 86 8.60 -0.65 -15.08
CA ARG A 86 9.43 -1.64 -14.37
C ARG A 86 10.83 -1.11 -14.09
N HIS A 87 11.41 -0.40 -15.06
CA HIS A 87 12.72 0.23 -14.89
C HIS A 87 12.66 1.31 -13.81
N PHE A 88 11.66 2.19 -13.87
CA PHE A 88 11.43 3.22 -12.85
C PHE A 88 11.32 2.60 -11.45
N LEU A 89 10.41 1.64 -11.26
CA LEU A 89 10.19 0.99 -9.96
C LEU A 89 11.45 0.31 -9.43
N LYS A 90 12.17 -0.41 -10.28
CA LYS A 90 13.44 -1.06 -9.90
C LYS A 90 14.47 -0.05 -9.40
N LYS A 91 14.64 1.07 -10.12
CA LYS A 91 15.64 2.10 -9.77
C LYS A 91 15.27 2.88 -8.51
N THR A 92 13.99 3.19 -8.33
CA THR A 92 13.54 4.05 -7.23
C THR A 92 13.33 3.30 -5.90
N HIS A 93 13.13 1.97 -5.93
CA HIS A 93 12.94 1.15 -4.74
C HIS A 93 14.13 0.26 -4.39
N ASP A 94 15.25 0.40 -5.11
CA ASP A 94 16.53 -0.20 -4.72
C ASP A 94 17.24 0.72 -3.72
N LEU A 95 16.94 0.52 -2.44
CA LEU A 95 17.36 1.38 -1.34
C LEU A 95 18.59 0.85 -0.56
N GLY A 96 19.31 -0.15 -1.10
CA GLY A 96 20.45 -0.75 -0.40
C GLY A 96 20.06 -1.36 0.95
N GLU A 97 20.72 -0.99 2.04
CA GLU A 97 20.46 -1.55 3.38
C GLU A 97 19.20 -0.97 4.03
N LEU A 98 18.12 -1.75 4.03
CA LEU A 98 16.86 -1.38 4.67
C LEU A 98 16.78 -1.78 6.15
N ARG A 99 17.66 -2.68 6.62
CA ARG A 99 17.56 -3.27 7.97
C ARG A 99 17.61 -2.22 9.09
N GLN A 100 18.36 -1.15 8.90
CA GLN A 100 18.47 -0.06 9.87
C GLN A 100 17.16 0.71 10.10
N PHE A 101 16.25 0.69 9.12
CA PHE A 101 14.96 1.37 9.19
C PHE A 101 13.81 0.47 9.66
N VAL A 102 14.09 -0.83 9.89
CA VAL A 102 13.06 -1.82 10.16
C VAL A 102 13.17 -2.32 11.58
N SER A 103 12.11 -2.13 12.35
CA SER A 103 11.97 -2.71 13.68
C SER A 103 10.77 -3.64 13.75
N ARG A 104 10.95 -4.82 14.34
CA ARG A 104 9.87 -5.76 14.58
C ARG A 104 8.91 -5.24 15.63
N SER A 105 7.61 -5.30 15.35
CA SER A 105 6.56 -4.95 16.30
C SER A 105 5.88 -6.20 16.85
N SER A 106 6.12 -6.51 18.13
CA SER A 106 5.43 -7.62 18.82
C SER A 106 3.91 -7.44 18.86
N ARG A 107 3.42 -6.19 18.92
CA ARG A 107 1.99 -5.87 18.87
C ARG A 107 1.38 -6.22 17.51
N LEU A 108 2.05 -5.87 16.40
CA LEU A 108 1.62 -6.24 15.06
C LEU A 108 1.57 -7.76 14.88
N VAL A 109 2.61 -8.46 15.31
CA VAL A 109 2.66 -9.93 15.27
C VAL A 109 1.50 -10.54 16.04
N THR A 110 1.26 -10.08 17.29
CA THR A 110 0.14 -10.57 18.11
C THR A 110 -1.21 -10.30 17.47
N PHE A 111 -1.37 -9.12 16.86
CA PHE A 111 -2.57 -8.75 16.13
C PHE A 111 -2.81 -9.66 14.91
N LEU A 112 -1.82 -9.83 14.05
CA LEU A 112 -1.94 -10.70 12.86
C LEU A 112 -2.25 -12.16 13.22
N LYS A 113 -1.67 -12.68 14.29
CA LYS A 113 -1.97 -14.04 14.80
C LYS A 113 -3.42 -14.22 15.21
N ARG A 114 -4.06 -13.19 15.75
CA ARG A 114 -5.44 -13.25 16.25
C ARG A 114 -6.51 -13.03 15.19
N LEU A 115 -6.16 -12.53 14.01
CA LEU A 115 -7.12 -12.31 12.94
C LEU A 115 -7.46 -13.62 12.24
N PRO A 116 -8.76 -13.98 12.19
CA PRO A 116 -9.23 -15.14 11.44
C PRO A 116 -9.30 -14.84 9.94
N GLY A 117 -9.30 -15.89 9.13
CA GLY A 117 -9.46 -15.79 7.69
C GLY A 117 -8.16 -15.42 6.96
N LYS A 118 -8.26 -15.30 5.64
CA LYS A 118 -7.15 -14.95 4.76
C LYS A 118 -6.62 -13.55 5.06
N LYS A 119 -5.33 -13.38 4.92
CA LYS A 119 -4.64 -12.09 5.02
C LYS A 119 -3.83 -11.85 3.76
N ILE A 120 -4.07 -10.74 3.10
CA ILE A 120 -3.47 -10.38 1.82
C ILE A 120 -2.84 -8.99 1.96
N VAL A 121 -1.59 -8.84 1.57
CA VAL A 121 -0.98 -7.52 1.39
C VAL A 121 -1.38 -6.98 0.03
N PHE A 122 -1.85 -5.74 -0.04
CA PHE A 122 -2.19 -5.06 -1.29
C PHE A 122 -1.56 -3.66 -1.34
N SER A 123 -0.47 -3.51 -2.07
CA SER A 123 0.33 -2.28 -2.10
C SER A 123 0.60 -1.79 -3.53
N ASN A 124 0.82 -0.48 -3.66
CA ASN A 124 1.32 0.15 -4.88
C ASN A 124 2.84 0.00 -5.06
N SER A 125 3.51 -0.60 -4.08
CA SER A 125 4.95 -0.84 -4.11
C SER A 125 5.32 -2.08 -4.93
N PRO A 126 6.55 -2.15 -5.48
CA PRO A 126 7.00 -3.31 -6.26
C PRO A 126 7.20 -4.55 -5.40
N SER A 127 7.03 -5.72 -6.01
CA SER A 127 7.09 -7.02 -5.36
C SER A 127 8.41 -7.27 -4.63
N ALA A 128 9.54 -6.92 -5.24
CA ALA A 128 10.86 -7.09 -4.64
C ALA A 128 11.04 -6.27 -3.34
N TYR A 129 10.52 -5.04 -3.31
CA TYR A 129 10.53 -4.18 -2.12
C TYR A 129 9.66 -4.78 -1.00
N LEU A 130 8.41 -5.16 -1.33
CA LEU A 130 7.48 -5.77 -0.37
C LEU A 130 8.03 -7.06 0.22
N GLU A 131 8.54 -7.95 -0.63
CA GLU A 131 9.11 -9.23 -0.22
C GLU A 131 10.27 -9.05 0.77
N ARG A 132 11.15 -8.09 0.48
CA ARG A 132 12.29 -7.76 1.33
C ARG A 132 11.87 -7.23 2.69
N LEU A 133 10.94 -6.27 2.72
CA LEU A 133 10.47 -5.68 3.97
C LEU A 133 9.62 -6.64 4.80
N LEU A 134 8.74 -7.42 4.19
CA LEU A 134 7.95 -8.45 4.89
C LEU A 134 8.86 -9.50 5.57
N LYS A 135 9.99 -9.87 4.94
CA LYS A 135 11.00 -10.74 5.53
C LYS A 135 11.73 -10.07 6.69
N LEU A 136 12.20 -8.82 6.51
CA LEU A 136 12.89 -8.07 7.56
C LEU A 136 12.01 -7.83 8.80
N LEU A 137 10.72 -7.59 8.60
CA LEU A 137 9.72 -7.45 9.65
C LEU A 137 9.33 -8.78 10.30
N GLU A 138 9.75 -9.92 9.71
CA GLU A 138 9.37 -11.27 10.14
C GLU A 138 7.85 -11.51 10.16
N ILE A 139 7.11 -10.88 9.25
CA ILE A 139 5.64 -11.01 9.18
C ILE A 139 5.14 -11.69 7.90
N LYS A 140 6.01 -12.00 6.94
CA LYS A 140 5.61 -12.59 5.66
C LYS A 140 4.73 -13.84 5.82
N HIS A 141 5.07 -14.70 6.76
CA HIS A 141 4.38 -15.98 7.00
C HIS A 141 2.94 -15.84 7.54
N PHE A 142 2.51 -14.62 7.91
CA PHE A 142 1.11 -14.36 8.29
C PHE A 142 0.19 -14.09 7.10
N PHE A 143 0.75 -13.83 5.92
CA PHE A 143 -0.01 -13.47 4.73
C PHE A 143 -0.10 -14.64 3.76
N ASP A 144 -1.32 -14.87 3.29
CA ASP A 144 -1.62 -15.90 2.28
C ASP A 144 -1.14 -15.46 0.89
N ASP A 145 -1.08 -14.12 0.66
CA ASP A 145 -0.58 -13.56 -0.60
C ASP A 145 -0.07 -12.12 -0.44
N THR A 146 0.73 -11.68 -1.41
CA THR A 146 1.26 -10.32 -1.53
C THR A 146 0.95 -9.78 -2.92
N TYR A 147 -0.02 -8.87 -2.98
CA TYR A 147 -0.51 -8.26 -4.21
C TYR A 147 0.18 -6.90 -4.43
N SER A 148 1.18 -6.90 -5.27
CA SER A 148 2.03 -5.75 -5.61
C SER A 148 1.50 -4.96 -6.81
N ILE A 149 2.18 -3.89 -7.19
CA ILE A 149 1.85 -3.11 -8.39
C ILE A 149 1.97 -3.97 -9.67
N GLU A 150 2.90 -4.94 -9.72
CA GLU A 150 3.01 -5.87 -10.84
C GLU A 150 1.80 -6.80 -10.92
N SER A 151 1.27 -7.26 -9.78
CA SER A 151 0.06 -8.08 -9.72
C SER A 151 -1.15 -7.36 -10.30
N THR A 152 -1.23 -6.02 -10.14
CA THR A 152 -2.29 -5.19 -10.71
C THR A 152 -2.08 -4.81 -12.18
N LYS A 153 -1.04 -5.33 -12.85
CA LYS A 153 -0.62 -4.92 -14.20
C LYS A 153 -0.32 -3.42 -14.28
N MET A 154 0.40 -2.90 -13.31
CA MET A 154 0.79 -1.49 -13.20
C MET A 154 -0.40 -0.52 -13.08
N SER A 155 -1.55 -0.99 -12.56
CA SER A 155 -2.72 -0.17 -12.25
C SER A 155 -2.77 0.10 -10.74
N PRO A 156 -2.24 1.24 -10.26
CA PRO A 156 -2.13 1.52 -8.82
C PRO A 156 -3.49 1.81 -8.19
N LYS A 157 -3.62 1.57 -6.89
CA LYS A 157 -4.68 2.17 -6.09
C LYS A 157 -4.64 3.71 -6.25
N PRO A 158 -5.76 4.41 -6.35
CA PRO A 158 -7.14 3.99 -6.12
C PRO A 158 -7.88 3.41 -7.34
N ALA A 159 -7.20 3.07 -8.45
CA ALA A 159 -7.88 2.50 -9.61
C ALA A 159 -8.57 1.17 -9.27
N GLN A 160 -9.84 1.00 -9.67
CA GLN A 160 -10.66 -0.17 -9.34
C GLN A 160 -10.10 -1.50 -9.86
N ASN A 161 -9.38 -1.46 -10.98
CA ASN A 161 -8.88 -2.65 -11.65
C ASN A 161 -8.04 -3.57 -10.75
N GLY A 162 -7.18 -2.98 -9.89
CA GLY A 162 -6.39 -3.74 -8.94
C GLY A 162 -7.24 -4.49 -7.92
N TYR A 163 -8.25 -3.83 -7.37
CA TYR A 163 -9.19 -4.43 -6.41
C TYR A 163 -10.02 -5.56 -7.03
N LEU A 164 -10.62 -5.30 -8.19
CA LEU A 164 -11.43 -6.29 -8.90
C LEU A 164 -10.63 -7.54 -9.26
N ARG A 165 -9.37 -7.33 -9.68
CA ARG A 165 -8.46 -8.42 -9.99
C ARG A 165 -8.14 -9.25 -8.76
N LEU A 166 -7.78 -8.61 -7.63
CA LEU A 166 -7.52 -9.26 -6.35
C LEU A 166 -8.74 -10.09 -5.90
N LEU A 167 -9.94 -9.49 -5.91
CA LEU A 167 -11.17 -10.19 -5.52
C LEU A 167 -11.42 -11.43 -6.40
N LYS A 168 -11.23 -11.31 -7.71
CA LYS A 168 -11.42 -12.40 -8.67
C LYS A 168 -10.41 -13.54 -8.42
N GLU A 169 -9.12 -13.23 -8.29
CA GLU A 169 -8.06 -14.22 -8.11
C GLU A 169 -8.21 -14.98 -6.78
N HIS A 170 -8.63 -14.27 -5.71
CA HIS A 170 -8.86 -14.89 -4.41
C HIS A 170 -10.27 -15.48 -4.24
N LYS A 171 -11.13 -15.39 -5.26
CA LYS A 171 -12.52 -15.86 -5.23
C LYS A 171 -13.28 -15.31 -4.02
N SER A 172 -13.07 -14.02 -3.74
CA SER A 172 -13.60 -13.34 -2.57
C SER A 172 -14.74 -12.39 -2.93
N GLU A 173 -15.80 -12.42 -2.15
CA GLU A 173 -16.89 -11.43 -2.24
C GLU A 173 -16.46 -10.14 -1.51
N ALA A 174 -16.62 -8.99 -2.15
CA ALA A 174 -16.22 -7.71 -1.58
C ALA A 174 -16.88 -7.46 -0.21
N SER A 175 -18.16 -7.79 -0.06
CA SER A 175 -18.92 -7.62 1.19
C SER A 175 -18.37 -8.42 2.38
N ARG A 176 -17.54 -9.42 2.11
CA ARG A 176 -16.87 -10.26 3.09
C ARG A 176 -15.37 -9.93 3.23
N CYS A 177 -14.91 -8.86 2.60
CA CYS A 177 -13.55 -8.37 2.69
C CYS A 177 -13.48 -7.08 3.53
N VAL A 178 -12.37 -6.93 4.23
CA VAL A 178 -12.04 -5.71 5.00
C VAL A 178 -10.76 -5.12 4.40
N MET A 179 -10.81 -3.89 3.90
CA MET A 179 -9.63 -3.12 3.49
C MET A 179 -9.12 -2.29 4.65
N VAL A 180 -7.86 -2.45 4.98
CA VAL A 180 -7.12 -1.70 6.02
C VAL A 180 -6.09 -0.83 5.32
N GLU A 181 -6.19 0.51 5.46
CA GLU A 181 -5.48 1.46 4.59
C GLU A 181 -5.31 2.82 5.28
N ASP A 182 -4.24 3.55 5.00
CA ASP A 182 -4.00 4.92 5.48
C ASP A 182 -4.56 6.00 4.52
N SER A 183 -4.70 5.69 3.23
CA SER A 183 -5.22 6.61 2.22
C SER A 183 -6.75 6.56 2.11
N LEU A 184 -7.42 7.68 2.40
CA LEU A 184 -8.87 7.79 2.22
C LEU A 184 -9.32 7.57 0.78
N LEU A 185 -8.54 8.00 -0.22
CA LEU A 185 -8.87 7.78 -1.64
C LEU A 185 -8.93 6.29 -1.98
N ASN A 186 -8.01 5.50 -1.44
CA ASN A 186 -7.99 4.06 -1.62
C ASN A 186 -9.18 3.39 -0.91
N LEU A 187 -9.52 3.85 0.30
CA LEU A 187 -10.70 3.36 1.04
C LEU A 187 -12.02 3.70 0.34
N VAL A 188 -12.14 4.87 -0.27
CA VAL A 188 -13.33 5.24 -1.08
C VAL A 188 -13.57 4.23 -2.19
N THR A 189 -12.50 3.80 -2.87
CA THR A 189 -12.63 2.78 -3.93
C THR A 189 -13.03 1.43 -3.35
N ALA A 190 -12.40 0.97 -2.26
CA ALA A 190 -12.75 -0.28 -1.59
C ALA A 190 -14.22 -0.30 -1.18
N ARG A 191 -14.72 0.80 -0.58
CA ARG A 191 -16.11 0.94 -0.17
C ARG A 191 -17.08 0.93 -1.34
N LYS A 192 -16.78 1.65 -2.44
CA LYS A 192 -17.60 1.62 -3.66
C LYS A 192 -17.76 0.22 -4.23
N LEU A 193 -16.78 -0.64 -4.03
CA LEU A 193 -16.82 -2.05 -4.42
C LEU A 193 -17.54 -2.95 -3.40
N GLY A 194 -17.99 -2.40 -2.27
CA GLY A 194 -18.74 -3.12 -1.24
C GLY A 194 -17.90 -3.71 -0.12
N MET A 195 -16.59 -3.39 -0.03
CA MET A 195 -15.75 -3.82 1.09
C MET A 195 -16.06 -3.02 2.35
N LYS A 196 -15.85 -3.62 3.52
CA LYS A 196 -15.68 -2.89 4.76
C LYS A 196 -14.32 -2.17 4.76
N THR A 197 -14.22 -1.07 5.51
CA THR A 197 -13.04 -0.20 5.47
C THR A 197 -12.57 0.15 6.87
N ILE A 198 -11.27 0.05 7.11
CA ILE A 198 -10.60 0.50 8.32
C ILE A 198 -9.54 1.52 7.93
N TRP A 199 -9.68 2.74 8.44
CA TRP A 199 -8.71 3.80 8.22
C TRP A 199 -7.64 3.80 9.29
N VAL A 200 -6.39 3.62 8.87
CA VAL A 200 -5.22 3.71 9.74
C VAL A 200 -4.73 5.15 9.75
N THR A 201 -4.95 5.85 10.85
CA THR A 201 -4.61 7.27 10.95
C THR A 201 -4.22 7.63 12.38
N PRO A 202 -3.26 8.56 12.59
CA PRO A 202 -3.00 9.15 13.90
C PRO A 202 -4.02 10.22 14.29
N HIS A 203 -4.89 10.66 13.37
CA HIS A 203 -5.86 11.71 13.62
C HIS A 203 -7.05 11.20 14.41
N ILE A 204 -7.54 12.03 15.34
CA ILE A 204 -8.78 11.81 16.07
C ILE A 204 -9.94 12.28 15.19
N GLY A 205 -10.87 11.40 14.91
CA GLY A 205 -12.01 11.65 14.03
C GLY A 205 -11.89 10.91 12.72
N ARG A 206 -12.98 10.33 12.29
CA ARG A 206 -13.07 9.57 11.03
C ARG A 206 -14.27 10.06 10.21
N PRO A 207 -14.20 9.98 8.89
CA PRO A 207 -15.39 10.17 8.06
C PRO A 207 -16.49 9.18 8.46
N SER A 208 -17.75 9.61 8.45
CA SER A 208 -18.89 8.77 8.86
C SER A 208 -19.07 7.49 8.05
N TRP A 209 -18.46 7.43 6.87
CA TRP A 209 -18.52 6.28 5.97
C TRP A 209 -17.40 5.25 6.17
N VAL A 210 -16.43 5.50 7.06
CA VAL A 210 -15.38 4.52 7.43
C VAL A 210 -15.93 3.64 8.56
N ASP A 211 -15.77 2.32 8.42
CA ASP A 211 -16.26 1.33 9.40
C ASP A 211 -15.46 1.27 10.71
#